data_1dabfc2580e9d9f6d5ba9e7cd20052f3
#
_entry.id   1dabfc2580e9d9f6d5ba9e7cd20052f3
#
_cell.length_a   1.000
_cell.length_b   1.000
_cell.length_c   1.000
_cell.angle_alpha   90.00
_cell.angle_beta   90.00
_cell.angle_gamma   90.00
#
_symmetry.space_group_name_H-M   'P 1'
#
loop_
_entity.id
_entity.type
_entity.pdbx_description
1 polymer ?
#
loop_
_entity_poly.entity_id
_entity_poly.type
_entity_poly.pdbx_seq_one_letter_code
_entity_poly.pdbx_strand_id
1 'polypeptide(L)'
;MRNAEKLFKTRENMKNFWIIAGEASGDMYGAELAQQLRKLGKEYNEEVNITGMGGPKMMAADVPVKVDSTELGVVGIFEVTRILFTFIKIYFKLVKEAKAERPDAVVLIDYPGFNLLFALAMHRAKIPVIWYVCPHLWVWAKWRLPVLARICSKMLVIFPFEEEVFAPTPLKATFVGHPLSEIVSSRLDPSLVRDPDTFLLLPGSRKMEIDKLLVPMLDTISQLAKKHPDLKFHLAAPREKIANICKKKIEKYRARHSDCPEISISTGDTGVWMQTAGTGLAASGTVTVECALSGLPLVVGYKLNLMTLALAKILVKLYRGFFTMVNIIANKEVFQEFLQWHFAPEELLPAIEAILPGGIRRAEVEAGMKEVSDALRNPNNTSVAERVARECMTVK
;
A
#
# COMPACT_ATOMS: atom_id res chain seq x y z
N MET A 1 -5.65 -10.43 -51.67
CA MET A 1 -6.87 -10.27 -50.86
C MET A 1 -6.94 -11.25 -49.67
N ARG A 2 -6.83 -12.58 -49.85
CA ARG A 2 -6.90 -13.58 -48.74
C ARG A 2 -5.91 -13.36 -47.54
N ASN A 3 -4.70 -12.83 -47.80
CA ASN A 3 -3.74 -12.56 -46.74
C ASN A 3 -4.06 -11.30 -45.91
N ALA A 4 -4.70 -10.31 -46.51
CA ALA A 4 -5.15 -9.09 -45.81
C ALA A 4 -6.39 -9.40 -44.94
N GLU A 5 -7.33 -10.22 -45.43
CA GLU A 5 -8.49 -10.67 -44.62
C GLU A 5 -8.07 -11.56 -43.43
N LYS A 6 -7.06 -12.41 -43.61
CA LYS A 6 -6.50 -13.21 -42.50
C LYS A 6 -5.81 -12.32 -41.44
N LEU A 7 -5.07 -11.29 -41.86
CA LEU A 7 -4.45 -10.31 -40.99
C LEU A 7 -5.49 -9.41 -40.28
N PHE A 8 -6.58 -9.05 -40.96
CA PHE A 8 -7.67 -8.32 -40.32
C PHE A 8 -8.43 -9.18 -39.30
N LYS A 9 -8.78 -10.44 -39.65
CA LYS A 9 -9.43 -11.37 -38.70
C LYS A 9 -8.55 -11.72 -37.48
N THR A 10 -7.21 -11.77 -37.65
CA THR A 10 -6.30 -11.99 -36.49
C THR A 10 -6.21 -10.78 -35.57
N ARG A 11 -6.46 -9.57 -36.04
CA ARG A 11 -6.48 -8.37 -35.22
C ARG A 11 -7.79 -8.16 -34.44
N GLU A 12 -8.91 -8.67 -34.96
CA GLU A 12 -10.22 -8.57 -34.30
C GLU A 12 -10.31 -9.41 -33.01
N ASN A 13 -9.47 -10.46 -32.89
CA ASN A 13 -9.47 -11.37 -31.73
C ASN A 13 -8.20 -11.22 -30.85
N MET A 14 -7.47 -10.10 -30.95
CA MET A 14 -6.25 -9.90 -30.18
C MET A 14 -6.30 -8.58 -29.40
N LYS A 15 -6.11 -8.65 -28.08
CA LYS A 15 -6.02 -7.50 -27.18
C LYS A 15 -4.58 -7.27 -26.74
N ASN A 16 -4.10 -6.05 -26.83
CA ASN A 16 -2.74 -5.67 -26.45
C ASN A 16 -2.79 -4.70 -25.27
N PHE A 17 -2.23 -5.08 -24.13
CA PHE A 17 -2.17 -4.25 -22.93
C PHE A 17 -0.74 -3.90 -22.59
N TRP A 18 -0.54 -2.65 -22.18
CA TRP A 18 0.68 -2.23 -21.53
C TRP A 18 0.42 -2.06 -20.04
N ILE A 19 1.25 -2.66 -19.17
CA ILE A 19 1.18 -2.50 -17.71
C ILE A 19 2.42 -1.72 -17.28
N ILE A 20 2.22 -0.63 -16.54
CA ILE A 20 3.29 0.21 -16.01
C ILE A 20 3.24 0.16 -14.48
N ALA A 21 4.21 -0.54 -13.89
CA ALA A 21 4.39 -0.71 -12.46
C ALA A 21 5.80 -0.24 -12.06
N GLY A 22 5.88 0.78 -11.23
CA GLY A 22 7.16 1.40 -10.83
C GLY A 22 7.71 0.94 -9.46
N GLU A 23 6.92 0.20 -8.69
CA GLU A 23 7.25 -0.23 -7.33
C GLU A 23 6.96 -1.72 -7.12
N ALA A 24 7.51 -2.31 -6.06
CA ALA A 24 7.38 -3.75 -5.78
C ALA A 24 5.92 -4.21 -5.58
N SER A 25 5.07 -3.38 -4.98
CA SER A 25 3.63 -3.65 -4.86
C SER A 25 2.94 -3.62 -6.22
N GLY A 26 3.25 -2.62 -7.03
CA GLY A 26 2.73 -2.50 -8.39
C GLY A 26 3.16 -3.66 -9.30
N ASP A 27 4.41 -4.13 -9.17
CA ASP A 27 4.92 -5.31 -9.88
C ASP A 27 4.12 -6.58 -9.52
N MET A 28 3.81 -6.77 -8.24
CA MET A 28 2.98 -7.88 -7.78
C MET A 28 1.56 -7.80 -8.36
N TYR A 29 0.92 -6.65 -8.27
CA TYR A 29 -0.43 -6.43 -8.81
C TYR A 29 -0.46 -6.56 -10.33
N GLY A 30 0.60 -6.10 -11.02
CA GLY A 30 0.76 -6.26 -12.47
C GLY A 30 0.90 -7.71 -12.90
N ALA A 31 1.60 -8.53 -12.14
CA ALA A 31 1.75 -9.96 -12.37
C ALA A 31 0.40 -10.69 -12.24
N GLU A 32 -0.33 -10.45 -11.16
CA GLU A 32 -1.66 -11.02 -10.92
C GLU A 32 -2.65 -10.59 -12.00
N LEU A 33 -2.65 -9.30 -12.37
CA LEU A 33 -3.48 -8.77 -13.45
C LEU A 33 -3.18 -9.44 -14.79
N ALA A 34 -1.91 -9.64 -15.12
CA ALA A 34 -1.50 -10.27 -16.36
C ALA A 34 -2.01 -11.72 -16.47
N GLN A 35 -1.95 -12.47 -15.37
CA GLN A 35 -2.49 -13.83 -15.29
C GLN A 35 -4.01 -13.84 -15.54
N GLN A 36 -4.74 -12.93 -14.88
CA GLN A 36 -6.20 -12.84 -15.02
C GLN A 36 -6.63 -12.35 -16.42
N LEU A 37 -5.92 -11.40 -17.01
CA LEU A 37 -6.19 -10.95 -18.39
C LEU A 37 -6.06 -12.10 -19.40
N ARG A 38 -5.00 -12.93 -19.27
CA ARG A 38 -4.85 -14.11 -20.14
C ARG A 38 -5.92 -15.17 -19.91
N LYS A 39 -6.34 -15.36 -18.64
CA LYS A 39 -7.44 -16.27 -18.30
C LYS A 39 -8.74 -15.82 -18.96
N LEU A 40 -9.10 -14.54 -18.79
CA LEU A 40 -10.30 -13.97 -19.42
C LEU A 40 -10.22 -13.96 -20.94
N GLY A 41 -9.05 -13.70 -21.52
CA GLY A 41 -8.84 -13.82 -22.97
C GLY A 41 -9.22 -15.19 -23.49
N LYS A 42 -8.78 -16.27 -22.80
CA LYS A 42 -9.18 -17.63 -23.16
C LYS A 42 -10.69 -17.86 -23.02
N GLU A 43 -11.32 -17.33 -21.99
CA GLU A 43 -12.78 -17.41 -21.80
C GLU A 43 -13.55 -16.71 -22.92
N TYR A 44 -13.03 -15.59 -23.43
CA TYR A 44 -13.65 -14.79 -24.50
C TYR A 44 -13.20 -15.16 -25.91
N ASN A 45 -12.33 -16.19 -26.06
CA ASN A 45 -11.66 -16.54 -27.32
C ASN A 45 -10.86 -15.37 -27.92
N GLU A 46 -10.28 -14.53 -27.09
CA GLU A 46 -9.39 -13.43 -27.46
C GLU A 46 -7.94 -13.76 -27.04
N GLU A 47 -6.99 -13.52 -27.92
CA GLU A 47 -5.57 -13.58 -27.58
C GLU A 47 -5.19 -12.31 -26.84
N VAL A 48 -4.50 -12.44 -25.69
CA VAL A 48 -4.11 -11.30 -24.86
C VAL A 48 -2.59 -11.22 -24.79
N ASN A 49 -2.05 -10.17 -25.39
CA ASN A 49 -0.65 -9.81 -25.32
C ASN A 49 -0.43 -8.71 -24.27
N ILE A 50 0.56 -8.90 -23.42
CA ILE A 50 0.86 -7.98 -22.33
C ILE A 50 2.35 -7.66 -22.33
N THR A 51 2.70 -6.38 -22.22
CA THR A 51 4.07 -5.91 -22.06
C THR A 51 4.11 -4.65 -21.18
N GLY A 52 5.29 -4.08 -20.92
CA GLY A 52 5.37 -2.79 -20.24
C GLY A 52 6.60 -2.61 -19.35
N MET A 53 6.42 -1.96 -18.21
CA MET A 53 7.42 -1.74 -17.17
C MET A 53 6.98 -2.45 -15.90
N GLY A 54 7.86 -3.22 -15.30
CA GLY A 54 7.61 -3.96 -14.07
C GLY A 54 8.90 -4.54 -13.51
N GLY A 55 8.78 -5.53 -12.65
CA GLY A 55 9.91 -6.18 -12.00
C GLY A 55 9.86 -7.71 -12.10
N PRO A 56 10.56 -8.40 -11.17
CA PRO A 56 10.68 -9.87 -11.20
C PRO A 56 9.35 -10.62 -11.14
N LYS A 57 8.31 -10.06 -10.51
CA LYS A 57 7.00 -10.70 -10.40
C LYS A 57 6.27 -10.73 -11.74
N MET A 58 6.26 -9.62 -12.46
CA MET A 58 5.71 -9.58 -13.82
C MET A 58 6.50 -10.46 -14.78
N MET A 59 7.84 -10.48 -14.68
CA MET A 59 8.69 -11.39 -15.48
C MET A 59 8.35 -12.86 -15.19
N ALA A 60 8.18 -13.24 -13.91
CA ALA A 60 7.78 -14.58 -13.49
C ALA A 60 6.35 -14.96 -13.94
N ALA A 61 5.52 -13.97 -14.25
CA ALA A 61 4.20 -14.13 -14.84
C ALA A 61 4.23 -14.07 -16.39
N ASP A 62 5.37 -14.34 -17.02
CA ASP A 62 5.59 -14.35 -18.47
C ASP A 62 5.23 -13.02 -19.17
N VAL A 63 5.38 -11.90 -18.49
CA VAL A 63 5.22 -10.58 -19.10
C VAL A 63 6.58 -10.11 -19.67
N PRO A 64 6.70 -9.86 -20.98
CA PRO A 64 7.88 -9.23 -21.57
C PRO A 64 8.07 -7.82 -21.04
N VAL A 65 8.94 -7.67 -20.05
CA VAL A 65 9.23 -6.40 -19.40
C VAL A 65 10.26 -5.62 -20.23
N LYS A 66 9.88 -4.45 -20.75
CA LYS A 66 10.74 -3.56 -21.54
C LYS A 66 11.73 -2.76 -20.70
N VAL A 67 11.35 -2.51 -19.44
CA VAL A 67 12.16 -1.81 -18.44
C VAL A 67 11.91 -2.44 -17.08
N ASP A 68 12.99 -2.86 -16.43
CA ASP A 68 12.95 -3.34 -15.05
C ASP A 68 12.82 -2.16 -14.08
N SER A 69 11.71 -2.10 -13.36
CA SER A 69 11.44 -1.02 -12.40
C SER A 69 12.34 -1.06 -11.16
N THR A 70 12.98 -2.21 -10.87
CA THR A 70 13.91 -2.34 -9.75
C THR A 70 15.18 -1.51 -9.96
N GLU A 71 15.54 -1.21 -11.20
CA GLU A 71 16.67 -0.32 -11.55
C GLU A 71 16.43 1.13 -11.12
N LEU A 72 15.16 1.53 -10.88
CA LEU A 72 14.78 2.88 -10.47
C LEU A 72 14.75 3.07 -8.94
N GLY A 73 14.82 1.99 -8.18
CA GLY A 73 14.55 1.97 -6.73
C GLY A 73 15.76 2.08 -5.80
N VAL A 74 16.98 2.09 -6.29
CA VAL A 74 18.20 2.08 -5.44
C VAL A 74 18.88 3.43 -5.48
N VAL A 75 18.65 4.29 -4.44
CA VAL A 75 19.22 5.64 -4.43
C VAL A 75 19.76 6.11 -3.11
N GLY A 76 21.02 6.54 -3.12
CA GLY A 76 21.63 7.44 -2.16
C GLY A 76 21.49 8.92 -2.59
N ILE A 77 21.62 9.84 -1.63
CA ILE A 77 21.38 11.29 -1.80
C ILE A 77 22.24 11.95 -2.88
N PHE A 78 23.39 11.38 -3.24
CA PHE A 78 24.32 11.90 -4.26
C PHE A 78 23.99 11.48 -5.71
N GLU A 79 22.99 10.63 -5.95
CA GLU A 79 22.67 10.09 -7.27
C GLU A 79 21.43 10.72 -7.93
N VAL A 80 20.82 11.74 -7.32
CA VAL A 80 19.55 12.34 -7.77
C VAL A 80 19.60 12.81 -9.23
N THR A 81 20.70 13.41 -9.68
CA THR A 81 20.85 13.90 -11.07
C THR A 81 20.93 12.74 -12.07
N ARG A 82 21.72 11.70 -11.76
CA ARG A 82 21.87 10.51 -12.61
C ARG A 82 20.55 9.78 -12.79
N ILE A 83 19.75 9.71 -11.71
CA ILE A 83 18.42 9.09 -11.73
C ILE A 83 17.45 9.90 -12.55
N LEU A 84 17.47 11.22 -12.44
CA LEU A 84 16.61 12.07 -13.26
C LEU A 84 16.87 11.85 -14.76
N PHE A 85 18.14 11.74 -15.17
CA PHE A 85 18.48 11.43 -16.57
C PHE A 85 18.01 10.03 -16.98
N THR A 86 18.19 9.02 -16.12
CA THR A 86 17.72 7.65 -16.36
C THR A 86 16.20 7.63 -16.47
N PHE A 87 15.50 8.28 -15.56
CA PHE A 87 14.06 8.42 -15.57
C PHE A 87 13.53 9.07 -16.87
N ILE A 88 14.17 10.18 -17.29
CA ILE A 88 13.82 10.88 -18.53
C ILE A 88 14.06 9.97 -19.75
N LYS A 89 15.18 9.25 -19.79
CA LYS A 89 15.50 8.32 -20.89
C LYS A 89 14.46 7.18 -20.97
N ILE A 90 14.13 6.57 -19.84
CA ILE A 90 13.12 5.51 -19.74
C ILE A 90 11.76 6.04 -20.19
N TYR A 91 11.36 7.22 -19.70
CA TYR A 91 10.11 7.85 -20.09
C TYR A 91 9.99 8.01 -21.60
N PHE A 92 10.98 8.64 -22.25
CA PHE A 92 10.93 8.84 -23.70
C PHE A 92 10.98 7.52 -24.49
N LYS A 93 11.77 6.53 -24.03
CA LYS A 93 11.78 5.19 -24.60
C LYS A 93 10.39 4.58 -24.59
N LEU A 94 9.76 4.47 -23.41
CA LEU A 94 8.46 3.83 -23.26
C LEU A 94 7.34 4.58 -24.02
N VAL A 95 7.35 5.92 -23.98
CA VAL A 95 6.37 6.72 -24.76
C VAL A 95 6.52 6.49 -26.25
N LYS A 96 7.75 6.43 -26.78
CA LYS A 96 8.01 6.17 -28.21
C LYS A 96 7.50 4.77 -28.61
N GLU A 97 7.82 3.75 -27.82
CA GLU A 97 7.44 2.37 -28.10
C GLU A 97 5.92 2.18 -27.99
N ALA A 98 5.29 2.68 -26.92
CA ALA A 98 3.83 2.59 -26.76
C ALA A 98 3.06 3.28 -27.90
N LYS A 99 3.54 4.44 -28.38
CA LYS A 99 2.96 5.12 -29.54
C LYS A 99 3.13 4.33 -30.85
N ALA A 100 4.24 3.61 -31.00
CA ALA A 100 4.49 2.78 -32.19
C ALA A 100 3.62 1.50 -32.17
N GLU A 101 3.53 0.84 -31.03
CA GLU A 101 2.77 -0.40 -30.86
C GLU A 101 1.25 -0.17 -30.78
N ARG A 102 0.81 1.03 -30.30
CA ARG A 102 -0.60 1.41 -30.14
C ARG A 102 -1.41 0.33 -29.44
N PRO A 103 -1.14 0.04 -28.15
CA PRO A 103 -1.91 -0.92 -27.38
C PRO A 103 -3.39 -0.49 -27.27
N ASP A 104 -4.28 -1.45 -27.07
CA ASP A 104 -5.71 -1.19 -26.86
C ASP A 104 -5.96 -0.41 -25.58
N ALA A 105 -5.11 -0.62 -24.54
CA ALA A 105 -5.06 0.21 -23.36
C ALA A 105 -3.71 0.14 -22.64
N VAL A 106 -3.40 1.20 -21.89
CA VAL A 106 -2.31 1.18 -20.90
C VAL A 106 -2.90 1.12 -19.49
N VAL A 107 -2.41 0.21 -18.67
CA VAL A 107 -2.80 0.06 -17.25
C VAL A 107 -1.67 0.60 -16.39
N LEU A 108 -1.93 1.69 -15.69
CA LEU A 108 -0.98 2.38 -14.82
C LEU A 108 -1.24 1.99 -13.37
N ILE A 109 -0.27 1.36 -12.72
CA ILE A 109 -0.43 0.88 -11.35
C ILE A 109 0.32 1.83 -10.42
N ASP A 110 -0.42 2.55 -9.54
CA ASP A 110 0.14 3.50 -8.57
C ASP A 110 1.20 4.44 -9.18
N TYR A 111 2.36 4.65 -8.55
CA TYR A 111 3.55 5.37 -9.04
C TYR A 111 3.25 6.73 -9.68
N PRO A 112 2.60 7.66 -8.96
CA PRO A 112 1.97 8.85 -9.53
C PRO A 112 2.93 9.82 -10.23
N GLY A 113 4.21 9.87 -9.82
CA GLY A 113 5.21 10.76 -10.40
C GLY A 113 5.48 10.46 -11.89
N PHE A 114 5.68 9.20 -12.22
CA PHE A 114 5.90 8.75 -13.59
C PHE A 114 4.59 8.59 -14.36
N ASN A 115 3.63 7.92 -13.75
CA ASN A 115 2.40 7.51 -14.40
C ASN A 115 1.54 8.71 -14.86
N LEU A 116 1.57 9.83 -14.14
CA LEU A 116 0.85 11.03 -14.58
C LEU A 116 1.39 11.58 -15.91
N LEU A 117 2.73 11.65 -16.05
CA LEU A 117 3.36 12.12 -17.28
C LEU A 117 3.11 11.12 -18.43
N PHE A 118 3.20 9.84 -18.13
CA PHE A 118 2.95 8.78 -19.12
C PHE A 118 1.48 8.78 -19.57
N ALA A 119 0.53 8.92 -18.65
CA ALA A 119 -0.91 9.06 -18.95
C ALA A 119 -1.20 10.24 -19.87
N LEU A 120 -0.60 11.40 -19.61
CA LEU A 120 -0.71 12.59 -20.48
C LEU A 120 -0.21 12.33 -21.90
N ALA A 121 0.92 11.61 -22.04
CA ALA A 121 1.46 11.25 -23.35
C ALA A 121 0.57 10.25 -24.11
N MET A 122 -0.01 9.28 -23.39
CA MET A 122 -0.92 8.28 -23.97
C MET A 122 -2.25 8.92 -24.39
N HIS A 123 -2.83 9.75 -23.53
CA HIS A 123 -4.04 10.51 -23.85
C HIS A 123 -3.87 11.36 -25.12
N ARG A 124 -2.73 12.08 -25.25
CA ARG A 124 -2.42 12.83 -26.49
C ARG A 124 -2.27 11.94 -27.73
N ALA A 125 -1.83 10.69 -27.54
CA ALA A 125 -1.73 9.69 -28.60
C ALA A 125 -3.06 8.97 -28.87
N LYS A 126 -4.13 9.32 -28.16
CA LYS A 126 -5.45 8.67 -28.21
C LYS A 126 -5.37 7.17 -27.88
N ILE A 127 -4.51 6.80 -26.93
CA ILE A 127 -4.42 5.47 -26.36
C ILE A 127 -5.17 5.49 -25.02
N PRO A 128 -6.15 4.60 -24.80
CA PRO A 128 -6.91 4.52 -23.58
C PRO A 128 -6.03 4.31 -22.33
N VAL A 129 -6.31 5.04 -21.26
CA VAL A 129 -5.58 4.97 -20.00
C VAL A 129 -6.49 4.44 -18.90
N ILE A 130 -6.11 3.32 -18.32
CA ILE A 130 -6.73 2.75 -17.13
C ILE A 130 -5.78 3.02 -15.97
N TRP A 131 -6.25 3.70 -14.93
CA TRP A 131 -5.43 3.87 -13.72
C TRP A 131 -5.92 2.93 -12.63
N TYR A 132 -5.06 2.02 -12.22
CA TYR A 132 -5.29 1.09 -11.12
C TYR A 132 -4.45 1.50 -9.91
N VAL A 133 -5.05 1.55 -8.74
CA VAL A 133 -4.54 2.15 -7.49
C VAL A 133 -4.38 3.66 -7.63
N CYS A 134 -5.44 4.36 -7.26
CA CYS A 134 -5.50 5.83 -7.33
C CYS A 134 -4.42 6.48 -6.45
N PRO A 135 -3.72 7.51 -6.94
CA PRO A 135 -2.90 8.34 -6.07
C PRO A 135 -3.76 8.97 -4.96
N HIS A 136 -3.20 9.13 -3.76
CA HIS A 136 -3.91 9.76 -2.62
C HIS A 136 -4.22 11.25 -2.83
N LEU A 137 -5.01 11.55 -3.86
CA LEU A 137 -5.36 12.93 -4.28
C LEU A 137 -6.18 13.66 -3.22
N TRP A 138 -7.00 12.93 -2.51
CA TRP A 138 -7.94 13.44 -1.51
C TRP A 138 -7.23 14.03 -0.28
N VAL A 139 -5.97 13.63 -0.01
CA VAL A 139 -5.17 14.17 1.11
C VAL A 139 -4.62 15.57 0.79
N TRP A 140 -4.01 15.75 -0.39
CA TRP A 140 -3.20 16.96 -0.65
C TRP A 140 -3.15 17.43 -2.11
N ALA A 141 -3.81 16.73 -3.02
CA ALA A 141 -3.69 17.00 -4.45
C ALA A 141 -5.03 17.01 -5.21
N LYS A 142 -6.12 17.45 -4.56
CA LYS A 142 -7.48 17.54 -5.18
C LYS A 142 -7.49 18.33 -6.50
N TRP A 143 -6.57 19.28 -6.69
CA TRP A 143 -6.40 20.03 -7.93
C TRP A 143 -6.00 19.16 -9.14
N ARG A 144 -5.47 17.96 -8.92
CA ARG A 144 -5.16 16.98 -9.99
C ARG A 144 -6.38 16.21 -10.48
N LEU A 145 -7.46 16.23 -9.73
CA LEU A 145 -8.68 15.48 -10.04
C LEU A 145 -9.23 15.80 -11.44
N PRO A 146 -9.41 17.09 -11.87
CA PRO A 146 -9.89 17.40 -13.20
C PRO A 146 -8.94 16.93 -14.32
N VAL A 147 -7.63 16.91 -14.04
CA VAL A 147 -6.63 16.42 -15.01
C VAL A 147 -6.78 14.92 -15.21
N LEU A 148 -6.83 14.14 -14.12
CA LEU A 148 -7.02 12.70 -14.19
C LEU A 148 -8.36 12.33 -14.81
N ALA A 149 -9.42 13.06 -14.46
CA ALA A 149 -10.74 12.86 -15.03
C ALA A 149 -10.79 13.07 -16.56
N ARG A 150 -9.90 13.93 -17.08
CA ARG A 150 -9.79 14.18 -18.52
C ARG A 150 -8.93 13.17 -19.25
N ILE A 151 -7.85 12.68 -18.62
CA ILE A 151 -6.84 11.86 -19.32
C ILE A 151 -7.04 10.35 -19.15
N CYS A 152 -7.77 9.93 -18.10
CA CYS A 152 -8.06 8.52 -17.87
C CYS A 152 -9.37 8.11 -18.54
N SER A 153 -9.41 6.92 -19.11
CA SER A 153 -10.63 6.27 -19.59
C SER A 153 -11.36 5.56 -18.46
N LYS A 154 -10.61 5.01 -17.50
CA LYS A 154 -11.13 4.37 -16.28
C LYS A 154 -10.22 4.66 -15.09
N MET A 155 -10.83 4.73 -13.90
CA MET A 155 -10.14 4.81 -12.62
C MET A 155 -10.59 3.62 -11.76
N LEU A 156 -9.67 2.70 -11.45
CA LEU A 156 -9.93 1.52 -10.64
C LEU A 156 -9.31 1.75 -9.27
N VAL A 157 -10.18 1.94 -8.28
CA VAL A 157 -9.80 2.37 -6.94
C VAL A 157 -9.81 1.19 -5.97
N ILE A 158 -8.95 1.25 -4.95
CA ILE A 158 -8.80 0.19 -3.94
C ILE A 158 -9.45 0.55 -2.59
N PHE A 159 -9.94 1.78 -2.45
CA PHE A 159 -10.71 2.22 -1.29
C PHE A 159 -12.11 2.64 -1.73
N PRO A 160 -13.18 2.20 -1.02
CA PRO A 160 -14.55 2.48 -1.45
C PRO A 160 -14.89 3.97 -1.46
N PHE A 161 -14.35 4.77 -0.52
CA PHE A 161 -14.59 6.22 -0.46
C PHE A 161 -14.00 6.99 -1.65
N GLU A 162 -13.06 6.40 -2.39
CA GLU A 162 -12.46 7.05 -3.56
C GLU A 162 -13.46 7.18 -4.72
N GLU A 163 -14.51 6.37 -4.78
CA GLU A 163 -15.60 6.55 -5.75
C GLU A 163 -16.28 7.92 -5.55
N GLU A 164 -16.51 8.31 -4.29
CA GLU A 164 -17.09 9.62 -3.93
C GLU A 164 -16.15 10.78 -4.30
N VAL A 165 -14.84 10.59 -4.21
CA VAL A 165 -13.84 11.60 -4.61
C VAL A 165 -13.98 11.93 -6.10
N PHE A 166 -14.29 10.96 -6.95
CA PHE A 166 -14.46 11.14 -8.39
C PHE A 166 -15.90 11.47 -8.80
N ALA A 167 -16.88 11.31 -7.94
CA ALA A 167 -18.29 11.57 -8.23
C ALA A 167 -18.59 12.96 -8.85
N PRO A 168 -17.87 14.06 -8.49
CA PRO A 168 -18.06 15.36 -9.12
C PRO A 168 -17.46 15.47 -10.53
N THR A 169 -16.84 14.44 -11.07
CA THR A 169 -16.16 14.43 -12.36
C THR A 169 -16.88 13.53 -13.38
N PRO A 170 -16.64 13.69 -14.70
CA PRO A 170 -17.19 12.78 -15.69
C PRO A 170 -16.53 11.39 -15.68
N LEU A 171 -15.37 11.22 -15.01
CA LEU A 171 -14.67 9.94 -14.91
C LEU A 171 -15.30 9.07 -13.83
N LYS A 172 -15.85 7.94 -14.23
CA LYS A 172 -16.33 6.95 -13.28
C LYS A 172 -15.16 6.22 -12.63
N ALA A 173 -15.02 6.37 -11.30
CA ALA A 173 -14.17 5.50 -10.52
C ALA A 173 -14.95 4.23 -10.15
N THR A 174 -14.27 3.09 -10.14
CA THR A 174 -14.86 1.80 -9.78
C THR A 174 -14.02 1.17 -8.67
N PHE A 175 -14.63 0.92 -7.51
CA PHE A 175 -14.00 0.19 -6.43
C PHE A 175 -13.86 -1.27 -6.81
N VAL A 176 -12.63 -1.78 -6.84
CA VAL A 176 -12.31 -3.15 -7.27
C VAL A 176 -11.98 -4.09 -6.10
N GLY A 177 -11.99 -3.60 -4.88
CA GLY A 177 -11.47 -4.27 -3.69
C GLY A 177 -10.02 -3.89 -3.41
N HIS A 178 -9.56 -4.17 -2.18
CA HIS A 178 -8.19 -3.87 -1.79
C HIS A 178 -7.33 -5.15 -1.85
N PRO A 179 -6.20 -5.19 -2.60
CA PRO A 179 -5.38 -6.39 -2.72
C PRO A 179 -4.88 -6.94 -1.38
N LEU A 180 -4.62 -6.08 -0.39
CA LEU A 180 -4.23 -6.53 0.95
C LEU A 180 -5.27 -7.39 1.63
N SER A 181 -6.57 -7.21 1.35
CA SER A 181 -7.61 -8.04 1.96
C SER A 181 -7.46 -9.51 1.53
N GLU A 182 -7.10 -9.76 0.30
CA GLU A 182 -6.83 -11.11 -0.23
C GLU A 182 -5.50 -11.65 0.29
N ILE A 183 -4.44 -10.83 0.27
CA ILE A 183 -3.10 -11.21 0.75
C ILE A 183 -3.15 -11.59 2.23
N VAL A 184 -3.82 -10.79 3.06
CA VAL A 184 -3.93 -11.10 4.49
C VAL A 184 -4.83 -12.31 4.68
N SER A 185 -6.00 -12.37 4.03
CA SER A 185 -6.92 -13.52 4.14
C SER A 185 -6.26 -14.85 3.76
N SER A 186 -5.39 -14.87 2.74
CA SER A 186 -4.65 -16.08 2.34
C SER A 186 -3.58 -16.52 3.34
N ARG A 187 -3.18 -15.61 4.26
CA ARG A 187 -2.17 -15.88 5.31
C ARG A 187 -2.79 -16.10 6.68
N LEU A 188 -4.10 -15.87 6.82
CA LEU A 188 -4.77 -16.17 8.08
C LEU A 188 -4.75 -17.68 8.33
N ASP A 189 -4.24 -18.05 9.50
CA ASP A 189 -4.22 -19.43 9.98
C ASP A 189 -5.20 -19.55 11.17
N PRO A 190 -6.35 -20.21 10.98
CA PRO A 190 -7.35 -20.38 12.03
C PRO A 190 -6.86 -21.19 13.24
N SER A 191 -5.75 -21.90 13.11
CA SER A 191 -5.15 -22.67 14.21
C SER A 191 -4.34 -21.80 15.19
N LEU A 192 -3.97 -20.58 14.79
CA LEU A 192 -3.25 -19.66 15.64
C LEU A 192 -4.17 -19.06 16.70
N VAL A 193 -3.75 -19.17 17.95
CA VAL A 193 -4.48 -18.60 19.09
C VAL A 193 -3.83 -17.31 19.52
N ARG A 194 -4.65 -16.28 19.73
CA ARG A 194 -4.20 -14.98 20.21
C ARG A 194 -3.83 -15.06 21.69
N ASP A 195 -2.58 -14.72 22.00
CA ASP A 195 -2.10 -14.58 23.38
C ASP A 195 -2.41 -13.14 23.87
N PRO A 196 -3.32 -12.98 24.85
CA PRO A 196 -3.70 -11.68 25.37
C PRO A 196 -2.54 -10.92 26.00
N ASP A 197 -1.54 -11.63 26.50
CA ASP A 197 -0.38 -11.07 27.22
C ASP A 197 0.78 -10.69 26.28
N THR A 198 0.68 -10.98 25.00
CA THR A 198 1.70 -10.57 24.02
C THR A 198 1.39 -9.19 23.46
N PHE A 199 2.35 -8.26 23.65
CA PHE A 199 2.31 -6.90 23.14
C PHE A 199 3.28 -6.72 21.96
N LEU A 200 2.76 -6.37 20.77
CA LEU A 200 3.53 -6.28 19.54
C LEU A 200 4.02 -4.86 19.25
N LEU A 201 5.30 -4.73 18.96
CA LEU A 201 5.96 -3.49 18.51
C LEU A 201 6.24 -3.56 17.01
N LEU A 202 5.74 -2.56 16.27
CA LEU A 202 5.92 -2.40 14.83
C LEU A 202 6.50 -1.00 14.51
N PRO A 203 7.80 -0.76 14.75
CA PRO A 203 8.39 0.59 14.72
C PRO A 203 8.57 1.16 13.30
N GLY A 204 8.21 0.40 12.27
CA GLY A 204 8.30 0.79 10.87
C GLY A 204 9.29 -0.05 10.06
N SER A 205 9.30 0.21 8.76
CA SER A 205 10.10 -0.53 7.76
C SER A 205 11.34 0.22 7.29
N ARG A 206 11.48 1.49 7.67
CA ARG A 206 12.56 2.39 7.25
C ARG A 206 13.38 2.86 8.44
N LYS A 207 14.69 3.00 8.24
CA LYS A 207 15.61 3.49 9.29
C LYS A 207 15.14 4.80 9.93
N MET A 208 14.65 5.76 9.13
CA MET A 208 14.18 7.05 9.65
C MET A 208 12.94 6.95 10.54
N GLU A 209 12.06 5.99 10.31
CA GLU A 209 10.89 5.70 11.16
C GLU A 209 11.37 5.17 12.51
N ILE A 210 12.24 4.16 12.48
CA ILE A 210 12.82 3.54 13.68
C ILE A 210 13.62 4.56 14.50
N ASP A 211 14.39 5.43 13.83
CA ASP A 211 15.19 6.47 14.50
C ASP A 211 14.31 7.43 15.34
N LYS A 212 13.07 7.64 14.95
CA LYS A 212 12.14 8.57 15.58
C LYS A 212 11.15 7.94 16.54
N LEU A 213 10.72 6.71 16.25
CA LEU A 213 9.60 6.07 16.95
C LEU A 213 10.05 5.06 18.00
N LEU A 214 11.19 4.36 17.79
CA LEU A 214 11.57 3.26 18.66
C LEU A 214 11.84 3.70 20.10
N VAL A 215 12.55 4.81 20.31
CA VAL A 215 12.85 5.26 21.68
C VAL A 215 11.57 5.61 22.47
N PRO A 216 10.65 6.45 21.95
CA PRO A 216 9.36 6.66 22.62
C PRO A 216 8.56 5.38 22.86
N MET A 217 8.62 4.40 21.93
CA MET A 217 8.00 3.09 22.16
C MET A 217 8.63 2.37 23.34
N LEU A 218 9.96 2.38 23.45
CA LEU A 218 10.69 1.78 24.58
C LEU A 218 10.37 2.46 25.91
N ASP A 219 10.31 3.80 25.93
CA ASP A 219 9.91 4.58 27.10
C ASP A 219 8.48 4.18 27.55
N THR A 220 7.58 4.00 26.59
CA THR A 220 6.18 3.61 26.86
C THR A 220 6.09 2.20 27.42
N ILE A 221 6.74 1.21 26.79
CA ILE A 221 6.65 -0.18 27.26
C ILE A 221 7.39 -0.40 28.58
N SER A 222 8.42 0.39 28.90
CA SER A 222 9.07 0.34 30.20
C SER A 222 8.12 0.76 31.33
N GLN A 223 7.25 1.74 31.07
CA GLN A 223 6.22 2.14 32.03
C GLN A 223 5.04 1.14 32.05
N LEU A 224 4.66 0.63 30.87
CA LEU A 224 3.58 -0.35 30.75
C LEU A 224 3.94 -1.65 31.49
N ALA A 225 5.18 -2.14 31.38
CA ALA A 225 5.65 -3.34 32.07
C ALA A 225 5.60 -3.23 33.61
N LYS A 226 5.76 -2.02 34.16
CA LYS A 226 5.63 -1.79 35.61
C LYS A 226 4.18 -1.96 36.08
N LYS A 227 3.21 -1.59 35.25
CA LYS A 227 1.78 -1.70 35.57
C LYS A 227 1.21 -3.06 35.24
N HIS A 228 1.75 -3.70 34.20
CA HIS A 228 1.29 -4.97 33.64
C HIS A 228 2.48 -5.93 33.51
N PRO A 229 2.95 -6.54 34.60
CA PRO A 229 4.18 -7.35 34.62
C PRO A 229 4.08 -8.65 33.84
N ASP A 230 2.87 -9.12 33.54
CA ASP A 230 2.65 -10.35 32.77
C ASP A 230 2.78 -10.14 31.26
N LEU A 231 2.83 -8.88 30.79
CA LEU A 231 2.97 -8.58 29.38
C LEU A 231 4.35 -8.99 28.83
N LYS A 232 4.30 -9.70 27.71
CA LYS A 232 5.47 -10.12 26.93
C LYS A 232 5.61 -9.20 25.73
N PHE A 233 6.78 -8.61 25.56
CA PHE A 233 7.01 -7.66 24.46
C PHE A 233 7.72 -8.33 23.29
N HIS A 234 7.14 -8.19 22.11
CA HIS A 234 7.71 -8.69 20.87
C HIS A 234 7.85 -7.58 19.82
N LEU A 235 8.97 -7.54 19.11
CA LEU A 235 9.22 -6.66 17.98
C LEU A 235 9.34 -7.49 16.70
N ALA A 236 8.38 -7.34 15.81
CA ALA A 236 8.43 -7.97 14.49
C ALA A 236 8.99 -7.00 13.45
N ALA A 237 10.12 -7.37 12.84
CA ALA A 237 10.78 -6.59 11.80
C ALA A 237 10.52 -7.20 10.41
N PRO A 238 10.28 -6.39 9.36
CA PRO A 238 9.97 -6.91 8.03
C PRO A 238 11.17 -7.62 7.36
N ARG A 239 12.39 -7.38 7.83
CA ARG A 239 13.64 -7.96 7.29
C ARG A 239 14.80 -7.81 8.25
N GLU A 240 15.80 -8.67 8.10
CA GLU A 240 16.97 -8.77 8.96
C GLU A 240 17.72 -7.44 9.16
N LYS A 241 17.90 -6.66 8.09
CA LYS A 241 18.54 -5.32 8.18
C LYS A 241 17.84 -4.40 9.18
N ILE A 242 16.50 -4.46 9.23
CA ILE A 242 15.69 -3.66 10.14
C ILE A 242 15.77 -4.20 11.56
N ALA A 243 15.68 -5.52 11.75
CA ALA A 243 15.87 -6.17 13.05
C ALA A 243 17.20 -5.79 13.68
N ASN A 244 18.29 -5.84 12.91
CA ASN A 244 19.62 -5.47 13.39
C ASN A 244 19.74 -4.00 13.81
N ILE A 245 19.03 -3.08 13.11
CA ILE A 245 18.95 -1.67 13.53
C ILE A 245 18.20 -1.56 14.86
N CYS A 246 17.07 -2.23 15.00
CA CYS A 246 16.27 -2.23 16.22
C CYS A 246 17.05 -2.82 17.39
N LYS A 247 17.70 -3.99 17.22
CA LYS A 247 18.51 -4.65 18.22
C LYS A 247 19.59 -3.74 18.81
N LYS A 248 20.40 -3.11 17.95
CA LYS A 248 21.45 -2.16 18.38
C LYS A 248 20.89 -0.98 19.17
N LYS A 249 19.70 -0.48 18.80
CA LYS A 249 19.07 0.63 19.50
C LYS A 249 18.51 0.21 20.86
N ILE A 250 17.90 -0.96 20.94
CA ILE A 250 17.38 -1.53 22.19
C ILE A 250 18.53 -1.81 23.16
N GLU A 251 19.64 -2.40 22.70
CA GLU A 251 20.84 -2.61 23.52
C GLU A 251 21.39 -1.28 24.08
N LYS A 252 21.50 -0.25 23.23
CA LYS A 252 21.94 1.09 23.65
C LYS A 252 20.96 1.74 24.64
N TYR A 253 19.67 1.52 24.47
CA TYR A 253 18.64 2.02 25.37
C TYR A 253 18.73 1.33 26.73
N ARG A 254 18.79 -0.01 26.76
CA ARG A 254 18.91 -0.83 27.99
C ARG A 254 20.17 -0.50 28.80
N ALA A 255 21.28 -0.16 28.15
CA ALA A 255 22.50 0.25 28.86
C ALA A 255 22.32 1.51 29.71
N ARG A 256 21.25 2.28 29.48
CA ARG A 256 20.93 3.53 30.20
C ARG A 256 19.63 3.44 31.02
N HIS A 257 18.79 2.46 30.75
CA HIS A 257 17.46 2.26 31.32
C HIS A 257 17.34 0.82 31.79
N SER A 258 17.65 0.54 33.05
CA SER A 258 17.61 -0.81 33.64
C SER A 258 16.21 -1.37 33.81
N ASP A 259 15.18 -0.52 33.68
CA ASP A 259 13.77 -0.85 33.77
C ASP A 259 13.14 -1.23 32.42
N CYS A 260 13.91 -1.26 31.34
CA CYS A 260 13.45 -1.71 30.05
C CYS A 260 13.16 -3.22 30.05
N PRO A 261 11.93 -3.65 29.74
CA PRO A 261 11.57 -5.07 29.76
C PRO A 261 12.35 -5.87 28.70
N GLU A 262 12.30 -7.18 28.83
CA GLU A 262 12.80 -8.05 27.78
C GLU A 262 11.92 -7.93 26.52
N ILE A 263 12.57 -7.84 25.33
CA ILE A 263 11.90 -7.70 24.05
C ILE A 263 12.46 -8.77 23.13
N SER A 264 11.64 -9.72 22.73
CA SER A 264 11.98 -10.68 21.70
C SER A 264 11.88 -10.01 20.31
N ILE A 265 12.76 -10.40 19.38
CA ILE A 265 12.81 -9.81 18.04
C ILE A 265 12.79 -10.92 17.00
N SER A 266 11.91 -10.79 16.00
CA SER A 266 11.83 -11.74 14.88
C SER A 266 11.82 -11.02 13.52
N THR A 267 11.99 -11.82 12.45
CA THR A 267 11.96 -11.35 11.06
C THR A 267 11.21 -12.32 10.17
N GLY A 268 10.44 -11.79 9.22
CA GLY A 268 9.75 -12.58 8.20
C GLY A 268 8.43 -13.20 8.64
N ASP A 269 8.08 -13.10 9.90
CA ASP A 269 6.90 -13.68 10.54
C ASP A 269 5.89 -12.64 11.07
N THR A 270 6.02 -11.41 10.62
CA THR A 270 5.17 -10.29 11.09
C THR A 270 3.67 -10.62 11.00
N GLY A 271 3.25 -11.32 9.94
CA GLY A 271 1.85 -11.74 9.77
C GLY A 271 1.37 -12.74 10.82
N VAL A 272 2.26 -13.62 11.34
CA VAL A 272 1.96 -14.52 12.45
C VAL A 272 1.76 -13.75 13.73
N TRP A 273 2.67 -12.80 14.02
CA TRP A 273 2.57 -11.96 15.22
C TRP A 273 1.35 -11.03 15.22
N MET A 274 0.91 -10.56 14.04
CA MET A 274 -0.35 -9.81 13.92
C MET A 274 -1.57 -10.65 14.28
N GLN A 275 -1.52 -11.97 14.07
CA GLN A 275 -2.61 -12.89 14.40
C GLN A 275 -2.56 -13.36 15.86
N THR A 276 -1.36 -13.44 16.46
CA THR A 276 -1.15 -14.05 17.77
C THR A 276 -0.99 -13.05 18.92
N ALA A 277 -0.55 -11.82 18.67
CA ALA A 277 -0.42 -10.81 19.71
C ALA A 277 -1.77 -10.24 20.19
N GLY A 278 -1.89 -9.94 21.48
CA GLY A 278 -3.10 -9.40 22.09
C GLY A 278 -3.38 -7.95 21.70
N THR A 279 -2.34 -7.12 21.65
CA THR A 279 -2.40 -5.66 21.39
C THR A 279 -1.07 -5.22 20.80
N GLY A 280 -1.04 -4.04 20.16
CA GLY A 280 0.22 -3.55 19.62
C GLY A 280 0.35 -2.03 19.55
N LEU A 281 1.59 -1.57 19.32
CA LEU A 281 1.97 -0.18 19.06
C LEU A 281 2.74 -0.12 17.75
N ALA A 282 2.21 0.64 16.78
CA ALA A 282 2.71 0.64 15.42
C ALA A 282 3.05 2.02 14.87
N ALA A 283 4.02 2.08 13.97
CA ALA A 283 4.17 3.20 13.07
C ALA A 283 3.01 3.26 12.07
N SER A 284 2.52 4.46 11.75
CA SER A 284 1.49 4.63 10.72
C SER A 284 2.00 4.22 9.34
N GLY A 285 1.19 3.51 8.60
CA GLY A 285 1.49 3.02 7.25
C GLY A 285 0.55 1.87 6.87
N THR A 286 0.87 1.18 5.78
CA THR A 286 0.11 0.01 5.28
C THR A 286 -0.05 -1.09 6.34
N VAL A 287 0.93 -1.21 7.25
CA VAL A 287 0.91 -2.16 8.37
C VAL A 287 -0.32 -2.03 9.26
N THR A 288 -0.89 -0.83 9.40
CA THR A 288 -2.10 -0.61 10.19
C THR A 288 -3.33 -1.30 9.58
N VAL A 289 -3.41 -1.30 8.25
CA VAL A 289 -4.46 -2.03 7.51
C VAL A 289 -4.26 -3.55 7.67
N GLU A 290 -3.02 -4.03 7.56
CA GLU A 290 -2.71 -5.46 7.77
C GLU A 290 -3.09 -5.91 9.17
N CYS A 291 -2.79 -5.09 10.20
CA CYS A 291 -3.19 -5.37 11.58
C CYS A 291 -4.72 -5.39 11.76
N ALA A 292 -5.43 -4.43 11.17
CA ALA A 292 -6.90 -4.41 11.22
C ALA A 292 -7.50 -5.66 10.57
N LEU A 293 -6.99 -6.05 9.40
CA LEU A 293 -7.41 -7.27 8.68
C LEU A 293 -7.07 -8.56 9.44
N SER A 294 -5.99 -8.54 10.23
CA SER A 294 -5.58 -9.66 11.10
C SER A 294 -6.26 -9.64 12.47
N GLY A 295 -7.08 -8.64 12.77
CA GLY A 295 -7.79 -8.49 14.04
C GLY A 295 -6.89 -8.07 15.21
N LEU A 296 -5.78 -7.36 14.99
CA LEU A 296 -4.88 -6.85 16.03
C LEU A 296 -5.21 -5.40 16.40
N PRO A 297 -5.73 -5.12 17.59
CA PRO A 297 -5.93 -3.75 18.07
C PRO A 297 -4.62 -3.00 18.25
N LEU A 298 -4.59 -1.75 17.79
CA LEU A 298 -3.39 -0.92 17.78
C LEU A 298 -3.62 0.45 18.38
N VAL A 299 -2.53 0.98 18.99
CA VAL A 299 -2.25 2.41 19.05
C VAL A 299 -1.23 2.75 17.96
N VAL A 300 -1.42 3.88 17.29
CA VAL A 300 -0.61 4.22 16.11
C VAL A 300 0.10 5.55 16.28
N GLY A 301 1.36 5.59 15.89
CA GLY A 301 2.18 6.78 15.94
C GLY A 301 2.82 7.18 14.62
N TYR A 302 3.05 8.50 14.47
CA TYR A 302 3.78 9.02 13.33
C TYR A 302 4.61 10.26 13.69
N LYS A 303 5.88 10.25 13.28
CA LYS A 303 6.79 11.40 13.46
C LYS A 303 7.38 11.83 12.12
N LEU A 304 6.97 12.99 11.63
CA LEU A 304 7.52 13.63 10.44
C LEU A 304 8.96 14.16 10.68
N ASN A 305 9.70 14.38 9.62
CA ASN A 305 10.92 15.16 9.68
C ASN A 305 10.58 16.66 9.83
N LEU A 306 11.41 17.43 10.57
CA LEU A 306 11.18 18.85 10.83
C LEU A 306 11.01 19.68 9.54
N MET A 307 11.76 19.38 8.48
CA MET A 307 11.57 20.02 7.17
C MET A 307 10.23 19.67 6.53
N THR A 308 9.83 18.40 6.61
CA THR A 308 8.53 17.94 6.12
C THR A 308 7.40 18.51 6.98
N LEU A 309 7.63 18.70 8.28
CA LEU A 309 6.67 19.32 9.19
C LEU A 309 6.41 20.80 8.85
N ALA A 310 7.44 21.55 8.47
CA ALA A 310 7.29 22.94 8.02
C ALA A 310 6.46 23.05 6.74
N LEU A 311 6.74 22.16 5.76
CA LEU A 311 5.91 22.02 4.55
C LEU A 311 4.51 21.49 4.87
N ALA A 312 4.40 20.49 5.75
CA ALA A 312 3.14 19.91 6.16
C ALA A 312 2.29 20.92 6.97
N LYS A 313 2.88 21.83 7.75
CA LYS A 313 2.10 22.89 8.42
C LYS A 313 1.35 23.78 7.43
N ILE A 314 1.88 23.96 6.23
CA ILE A 314 1.19 24.69 5.15
C ILE A 314 0.12 23.79 4.50
N LEU A 315 0.41 22.50 4.31
CA LEU A 315 -0.48 21.53 3.66
C LEU A 315 -1.51 20.93 4.63
N VAL A 316 -1.12 20.66 5.89
CA VAL A 316 -1.96 20.05 6.94
C VAL A 316 -2.91 21.07 7.59
N LYS A 317 -2.68 22.39 7.48
CA LYS A 317 -3.75 23.37 7.77
C LYS A 317 -5.01 23.14 6.92
N LEU A 318 -4.89 22.41 5.82
CA LEU A 318 -5.98 22.08 4.90
C LEU A 318 -6.61 20.70 5.19
N TYR A 319 -5.92 19.82 5.92
CA TYR A 319 -6.42 18.48 6.24
C TYR A 319 -6.64 18.31 7.75
N ARG A 320 -7.90 18.27 8.14
CA ARG A 320 -8.36 18.05 9.53
C ARG A 320 -8.88 16.63 9.75
N GLY A 321 -8.41 15.67 8.95
CA GLY A 321 -8.86 14.29 8.99
C GLY A 321 -7.88 13.35 9.68
N PHE A 322 -8.20 12.07 9.62
CA PHE A 322 -7.38 10.97 10.14
C PHE A 322 -6.13 10.74 9.28
N PHE A 323 -5.09 10.16 9.90
CA PHE A 323 -3.82 9.88 9.22
C PHE A 323 -3.61 8.39 8.92
N THR A 324 -4.25 7.49 9.69
CA THR A 324 -4.21 6.06 9.38
C THR A 324 -5.26 5.70 8.36
N MET A 325 -4.90 4.80 7.45
CA MET A 325 -5.86 4.33 6.44
C MET A 325 -7.08 3.67 7.08
N VAL A 326 -6.90 2.98 8.21
CA VAL A 326 -7.98 2.34 8.96
C VAL A 326 -9.05 3.36 9.38
N ASN A 327 -8.64 4.48 9.99
CA ASN A 327 -9.57 5.53 10.42
C ASN A 327 -10.21 6.26 9.24
N ILE A 328 -9.46 6.45 8.15
CA ILE A 328 -9.96 7.09 6.91
C ILE A 328 -11.03 6.21 6.27
N ILE A 329 -10.79 4.90 6.17
CA ILE A 329 -11.74 3.94 5.59
C ILE A 329 -13.02 3.87 6.43
N ALA A 330 -12.88 3.82 7.77
CA ALA A 330 -14.01 3.80 8.70
C ALA A 330 -14.70 5.15 8.86
N ASN A 331 -14.07 6.25 8.39
CA ASN A 331 -14.49 7.63 8.65
C ASN A 331 -14.73 7.93 10.15
N LYS A 332 -14.01 7.25 11.02
CA LYS A 332 -14.03 7.41 12.50
C LYS A 332 -12.71 6.96 13.10
N GLU A 333 -12.46 7.35 14.36
CA GLU A 333 -11.28 6.88 15.09
C GLU A 333 -11.48 5.43 15.56
N VAL A 334 -10.94 4.49 14.78
CA VAL A 334 -10.79 3.08 15.16
C VAL A 334 -9.52 2.90 15.98
N PHE A 335 -8.39 3.29 15.43
CA PHE A 335 -7.11 3.32 16.12
C PHE A 335 -6.79 4.74 16.58
N GLN A 336 -6.44 4.92 17.85
CA GLN A 336 -5.94 6.21 18.33
C GLN A 336 -4.62 6.56 17.66
N GLU A 337 -4.52 7.82 17.19
CA GLU A 337 -3.41 8.33 16.39
C GLU A 337 -2.63 9.40 17.16
N PHE A 338 -1.32 9.20 17.33
CA PHE A 338 -0.44 10.11 18.03
C PHE A 338 0.62 10.68 17.10
N LEU A 339 0.65 11.99 16.97
CA LEU A 339 1.51 12.70 16.03
C LEU A 339 2.60 13.48 16.74
N GLN A 340 3.82 13.43 16.23
CA GLN A 340 4.94 14.27 16.67
C GLN A 340 5.26 14.14 18.17
N TRP A 341 5.04 15.23 18.93
CA TRP A 341 5.28 15.28 20.37
C TRP A 341 4.22 14.56 21.19
N HIS A 342 3.01 14.36 20.65
CA HIS A 342 1.97 13.54 21.28
C HIS A 342 2.31 12.05 21.29
N PHE A 343 3.29 11.61 20.48
CA PHE A 343 3.81 10.25 20.54
C PHE A 343 4.81 10.12 21.68
N ALA A 344 4.31 10.14 22.92
CA ALA A 344 5.02 10.12 24.17
C ALA A 344 4.30 9.25 25.21
N PRO A 345 5.02 8.68 26.19
CA PRO A 345 4.45 7.74 27.16
C PRO A 345 3.19 8.25 27.88
N GLU A 346 3.15 9.52 28.20
CA GLU A 346 2.06 10.15 28.96
C GLU A 346 0.71 10.05 28.23
N GLU A 347 0.74 10.09 26.88
CA GLU A 347 -0.46 9.98 26.05
C GLU A 347 -0.67 8.54 25.53
N LEU A 348 0.41 7.80 25.26
CA LEU A 348 0.34 6.44 24.73
C LEU A 348 -0.14 5.43 25.78
N LEU A 349 0.29 5.55 27.04
CA LEU A 349 -0.07 4.60 28.10
C LEU A 349 -1.59 4.48 28.30
N PRO A 350 -2.34 5.57 28.57
CA PRO A 350 -3.79 5.46 28.73
C PRO A 350 -4.50 4.94 27.47
N ALA A 351 -3.99 5.29 26.28
CA ALA A 351 -4.54 4.80 25.04
C ALA A 351 -4.32 3.28 24.87
N ILE A 352 -3.14 2.78 25.23
CA ILE A 352 -2.83 1.34 25.20
C ILE A 352 -3.68 0.61 26.24
N GLU A 353 -3.72 1.10 27.50
CA GLU A 353 -4.53 0.49 28.56
C GLU A 353 -6.02 0.39 28.18
N ALA A 354 -6.55 1.37 27.45
CA ALA A 354 -7.93 1.36 26.97
C ALA A 354 -8.24 0.25 25.97
N ILE A 355 -7.23 -0.30 25.29
CA ILE A 355 -7.41 -1.36 24.27
C ILE A 355 -6.74 -2.70 24.64
N LEU A 356 -6.09 -2.81 25.80
CA LEU A 356 -5.69 -4.11 26.35
C LEU A 356 -6.90 -5.02 26.54
N PRO A 357 -6.72 -6.34 26.69
CA PRO A 357 -7.81 -7.24 27.06
C PRO A 357 -8.58 -6.74 28.28
N GLY A 358 -9.89 -6.56 28.14
CA GLY A 358 -10.74 -5.94 29.18
C GLY A 358 -10.74 -4.40 29.24
N GLY A 359 -9.95 -3.74 28.39
CA GLY A 359 -9.92 -2.28 28.28
C GLY A 359 -11.23 -1.69 27.74
N ILE A 360 -11.55 -0.47 28.16
CA ILE A 360 -12.85 0.19 27.92
C ILE A 360 -13.15 0.45 26.43
N ARG A 361 -12.13 0.57 25.56
CA ARG A 361 -12.28 0.77 24.12
C ARG A 361 -12.08 -0.50 23.30
N ARG A 362 -11.72 -1.62 23.91
CA ARG A 362 -11.40 -2.86 23.23
C ARG A 362 -12.48 -3.30 22.23
N ALA A 363 -13.71 -3.41 22.71
CA ALA A 363 -14.85 -3.85 21.88
C ALA A 363 -15.15 -2.87 20.73
N GLU A 364 -15.03 -1.56 20.96
CA GLU A 364 -15.18 -0.53 19.93
C GLU A 364 -14.14 -0.68 18.82
N VAL A 365 -12.88 -0.87 19.18
CA VAL A 365 -11.77 -1.05 18.24
C VAL A 365 -11.96 -2.33 17.42
N GLU A 366 -12.33 -3.44 18.06
CA GLU A 366 -12.60 -4.71 17.37
C GLU A 366 -13.76 -4.61 16.38
N ALA A 367 -14.85 -3.94 16.74
CA ALA A 367 -15.97 -3.65 15.84
C ALA A 367 -15.53 -2.77 14.66
N GLY A 368 -14.74 -1.72 14.92
CA GLY A 368 -14.21 -0.84 13.87
C GLY A 368 -13.26 -1.55 12.91
N MET A 369 -12.39 -2.43 13.40
CA MET A 369 -11.54 -3.27 12.53
C MET A 369 -12.37 -4.19 11.63
N LYS A 370 -13.46 -4.77 12.16
CA LYS A 370 -14.38 -5.60 11.37
C LYS A 370 -15.05 -4.78 10.26
N GLU A 371 -15.53 -3.57 10.56
CA GLU A 371 -16.10 -2.66 9.56
C GLU A 371 -15.10 -2.35 8.44
N VAL A 372 -13.84 -2.06 8.79
CA VAL A 372 -12.76 -1.82 7.81
C VAL A 372 -12.50 -3.07 6.96
N SER A 373 -12.43 -4.24 7.60
CA SER A 373 -12.24 -5.51 6.89
C SER A 373 -13.36 -5.77 5.89
N ASP A 374 -14.61 -5.55 6.29
CA ASP A 374 -15.77 -5.74 5.42
C ASP A 374 -15.81 -4.71 4.28
N ALA A 375 -15.43 -3.45 4.55
CA ALA A 375 -15.36 -2.39 3.54
C ALA A 375 -14.27 -2.64 2.47
N LEU A 376 -13.17 -3.31 2.82
CA LEU A 376 -12.06 -3.60 1.89
C LEU A 376 -12.28 -4.86 1.06
N ARG A 377 -13.25 -5.71 1.43
CA ARG A 377 -13.56 -6.92 0.68
C ARG A 377 -14.18 -6.59 -0.67
N ASN A 378 -13.87 -7.42 -1.64
CA ASN A 378 -14.55 -7.36 -2.92
C ASN A 378 -16.02 -7.83 -2.77
N PRO A 379 -17.00 -7.00 -3.14
CA PRO A 379 -18.42 -7.34 -2.96
C PRO A 379 -18.88 -8.55 -3.78
N ASN A 380 -18.14 -8.95 -4.83
CA ASN A 380 -18.56 -10.02 -5.75
C ASN A 380 -17.87 -11.37 -5.50
N ASN A 381 -17.13 -11.53 -4.43
CA ASN A 381 -16.40 -12.77 -4.09
C ASN A 381 -15.42 -13.27 -5.18
N THR A 382 -15.05 -12.38 -6.12
CA THR A 382 -14.01 -12.62 -7.15
C THR A 382 -12.70 -11.98 -6.70
N SER A 383 -11.56 -12.41 -7.26
CA SER A 383 -10.31 -11.76 -6.91
C SER A 383 -10.27 -10.31 -7.42
N VAL A 384 -9.53 -9.45 -6.70
CA VAL A 384 -9.31 -8.05 -7.11
C VAL A 384 -8.70 -7.99 -8.50
N ALA A 385 -7.69 -8.83 -8.75
CA ALA A 385 -7.04 -8.92 -10.05
C ALA A 385 -8.00 -9.34 -11.18
N GLU A 386 -8.94 -10.27 -10.91
CA GLU A 386 -9.96 -10.66 -11.89
C GLU A 386 -10.91 -9.49 -12.19
N ARG A 387 -11.34 -8.76 -11.15
CA ARG A 387 -12.22 -7.60 -11.35
C ARG A 387 -11.53 -6.49 -12.15
N VAL A 388 -10.26 -6.18 -11.84
CA VAL A 388 -9.45 -5.26 -12.64
C VAL A 388 -9.34 -5.73 -14.08
N ALA A 389 -9.07 -7.02 -14.29
CA ALA A 389 -8.96 -7.59 -15.64
C ALA A 389 -10.29 -7.48 -16.43
N ARG A 390 -11.43 -7.77 -15.81
CA ARG A 390 -12.76 -7.58 -16.44
C ARG A 390 -12.98 -6.13 -16.85
N GLU A 391 -12.62 -5.17 -16.00
CA GLU A 391 -12.69 -3.74 -16.32
C GLU A 391 -11.74 -3.37 -17.47
N CYS A 392 -10.55 -3.95 -17.55
CA CYS A 392 -9.62 -3.74 -18.67
C CYS A 392 -10.19 -4.27 -19.99
N MET A 393 -10.79 -5.46 -20.00
CA MET A 393 -11.34 -6.09 -21.22
C MET A 393 -12.50 -5.30 -21.84
N THR A 394 -13.19 -4.46 -21.07
CA THR A 394 -14.33 -3.65 -21.56
C THR A 394 -13.95 -2.26 -22.06
N VAL A 395 -12.67 -1.89 -22.10
CA VAL A 395 -12.21 -0.59 -22.64
C VAL A 395 -12.30 -0.64 -24.18
N LYS A 396 -12.94 0.38 -24.73
CA LYS A 396 -13.12 0.58 -26.19
C LYS A 396 -12.22 1.72 -26.67
#